data_44a25292799560b209d75483d33347aa
#
_entry.id   44a25292799560b209d75483d33347aa
#
_cell.length_a   1.000
_cell.length_b   1.000
_cell.length_c   1.000
_cell.angle_alpha   90.00
_cell.angle_beta   90.00
_cell.angle_gamma   90.00
#
_symmetry.space_group_name_H-M   'P 1'
#
loop_
_entity.id
_entity.type
_entity.pdbx_description
1 polymer ?
#
loop_
_entity_poly.entity_id
_entity_poly.type
_entity_poly.pdbx_seq_one_letter_code
_entity_poly.pdbx_strand_id
1 'polypeptide(L)'
;MLEYMIVEPGGILRVKPSGALTAQDFSGLTRFADAYLGKHGSLAGLLIEAQSFPGWDSFAGFASHVRFIRDHQRHIQRIALVTDSSIAHVAEMLAEPFLAADIRCFAFGQYDEALHWLRTDRRAAVKILVVLTSHDQLGSTGRKTGFWLEELAAPYYVFTDAGAKVTLASPKGGQPPLDPASDNPASASDATRRFKSDRAAQAVLANSLRLRDVSAVDFDAVFYPGGHGPLWDLAEDTESTTLIEATFAAGKPLAAVCHAPGVLRHAKSADGRSLVRGKAVTGFSNTEERAVGLSDIVPFSVEDMLIAEGGLYSKEADWQAHVVTDGLLITGQNPASSGPAAQALLDKLKSTA
;
A
#
# COMPACT_ATOMS: atom_id res chain seq x y z
N MET A 1 13.44 24.01 -26.42
CA MET A 1 14.64 23.25 -25.95
C MET A 1 14.45 22.94 -24.47
N LEU A 2 14.76 21.73 -24.04
CA LEU A 2 14.61 21.28 -22.67
C LEU A 2 15.99 20.92 -22.11
N GLU A 3 16.46 21.70 -21.13
CA GLU A 3 17.65 21.37 -20.36
C GLU A 3 17.28 20.46 -19.19
N TYR A 4 18.05 19.42 -18.93
CA TYR A 4 17.81 18.51 -17.81
C TYR A 4 19.12 17.96 -17.25
N MET A 5 19.16 17.76 -15.94
CA MET A 5 20.30 17.20 -15.23
C MET A 5 19.89 16.56 -13.90
N ILE A 6 20.73 15.68 -13.36
CA ILE A 6 20.60 15.23 -11.98
C ILE A 6 21.37 16.20 -11.07
N VAL A 7 20.71 16.68 -10.03
CA VAL A 7 21.31 17.51 -8.97
C VAL A 7 21.73 16.60 -7.83
N GLU A 8 23.03 16.50 -7.59
CA GLU A 8 23.62 15.72 -6.51
C GLU A 8 24.02 16.61 -5.31
N PRO A 9 24.05 16.10 -4.05
CA PRO A 9 23.57 14.78 -3.66
C PRO A 9 22.03 14.75 -3.59
N GLY A 10 21.42 13.60 -3.92
CA GLY A 10 20.01 13.36 -3.67
C GLY A 10 19.19 12.84 -4.85
N GLY A 11 19.77 12.80 -6.07
CA GLY A 11 19.05 12.23 -7.23
C GLY A 11 17.81 13.02 -7.65
N ILE A 12 17.86 14.34 -7.61
CA ILE A 12 16.78 15.23 -8.04
C ILE A 12 16.93 15.48 -9.55
N LEU A 13 15.91 15.11 -10.32
CA LEU A 13 15.86 15.45 -11.74
C LEU A 13 15.42 16.91 -11.90
N ARG A 14 16.36 17.80 -12.27
CA ARG A 14 16.03 19.19 -12.64
C ARG A 14 15.72 19.26 -14.12
N VAL A 15 14.65 19.94 -14.45
CA VAL A 15 14.17 20.18 -15.81
C VAL A 15 13.92 21.68 -15.99
N LYS A 16 14.52 22.27 -17.03
CA LYS A 16 14.41 23.71 -17.34
C LYS A 16 14.00 23.90 -18.80
N PRO A 17 12.73 24.17 -19.06
CA PRO A 17 12.23 24.47 -20.39
C PRO A 17 12.64 25.90 -20.81
N SER A 18 13.14 26.05 -22.04
CA SER A 18 13.55 27.34 -22.64
C SER A 18 12.88 27.57 -23.99
N GLY A 19 11.55 27.44 -24.06
CA GLY A 19 10.74 27.58 -25.28
C GLY A 19 9.77 26.44 -25.45
N ALA A 20 8.91 26.50 -26.48
CA ALA A 20 7.89 25.48 -26.71
C ALA A 20 8.49 24.06 -26.79
N LEU A 21 7.88 23.15 -26.07
CA LEU A 21 8.39 21.79 -25.87
C LEU A 21 8.00 20.86 -27.02
N THR A 22 8.97 20.13 -27.54
CA THR A 22 8.84 19.22 -28.67
C THR A 22 8.77 17.76 -28.23
N ALA A 23 8.28 16.86 -29.09
CA ALA A 23 8.33 15.42 -28.85
C ALA A 23 9.78 14.90 -28.69
N GLN A 24 10.74 15.53 -29.36
CA GLN A 24 12.16 15.16 -29.28
C GLN A 24 12.77 15.53 -27.92
N ASP A 25 12.36 16.66 -27.32
CA ASP A 25 12.78 17.04 -25.97
C ASP A 25 12.37 15.97 -24.96
N PHE A 26 11.14 15.48 -25.01
CA PHE A 26 10.66 14.43 -24.11
C PHE A 26 11.31 13.06 -24.37
N SER A 27 11.62 12.73 -25.62
CA SER A 27 12.35 11.49 -25.92
C SER A 27 13.77 11.49 -25.36
N GLY A 28 14.42 12.66 -25.32
CA GLY A 28 15.72 12.86 -24.69
C GLY A 28 15.62 12.72 -23.16
N LEU A 29 14.65 13.40 -22.56
CA LEU A 29 14.39 13.37 -21.11
C LEU A 29 14.07 11.95 -20.63
N THR A 30 13.22 11.20 -21.36
CA THR A 30 12.86 9.81 -21.04
C THR A 30 14.11 8.93 -20.98
N ARG A 31 14.94 8.93 -22.03
CA ARG A 31 16.18 8.13 -22.05
C ARG A 31 17.14 8.49 -20.89
N PHE A 32 17.21 9.75 -20.56
CA PHE A 32 18.06 10.23 -19.45
C PHE A 32 17.53 9.75 -18.09
N ALA A 33 16.21 9.89 -17.87
CA ALA A 33 15.55 9.44 -16.64
C ALA A 33 15.63 7.91 -16.49
N ASP A 34 15.36 7.14 -17.55
CA ASP A 34 15.45 5.68 -17.57
C ASP A 34 16.86 5.18 -17.25
N ALA A 35 17.90 5.83 -17.82
CA ALA A 35 19.29 5.48 -17.55
C ALA A 35 19.69 5.72 -16.07
N TYR A 36 19.15 6.75 -15.44
CA TYR A 36 19.36 7.01 -14.01
C TYR A 36 18.58 6.00 -13.15
N LEU A 37 17.28 5.79 -13.44
CA LEU A 37 16.42 4.87 -12.72
C LEU A 37 16.92 3.43 -12.79
N GLY A 38 17.46 3.01 -13.94
CA GLY A 38 18.08 1.68 -14.11
C GLY A 38 19.28 1.42 -13.20
N LYS A 39 19.97 2.49 -12.77
CA LYS A 39 21.13 2.39 -11.85
C LYS A 39 20.75 2.60 -10.38
N HIS A 40 19.77 3.45 -10.09
CA HIS A 40 19.47 3.95 -8.74
C HIS A 40 18.09 3.55 -8.22
N GLY A 41 17.21 3.03 -9.09
CA GLY A 41 15.86 2.53 -8.78
C GLY A 41 14.81 3.62 -8.54
N SER A 42 15.19 4.83 -8.10
CA SER A 42 14.25 5.93 -7.82
C SER A 42 14.90 7.31 -7.99
N LEU A 43 14.06 8.33 -8.20
CA LEU A 43 14.42 9.73 -8.11
C LEU A 43 13.95 10.29 -6.76
N ALA A 44 14.75 11.16 -6.12
CA ALA A 44 14.33 11.84 -4.90
C ALA A 44 13.21 12.86 -5.18
N GLY A 45 13.19 13.41 -6.39
CA GLY A 45 12.15 14.33 -6.83
C GLY A 45 12.40 14.90 -8.21
N LEU A 46 11.41 15.63 -8.69
CA LEU A 46 11.47 16.40 -9.93
C LEU A 46 11.41 17.89 -9.59
N LEU A 47 12.39 18.67 -10.05
CA LEU A 47 12.39 20.12 -9.96
C LEU A 47 12.19 20.70 -11.36
N ILE A 48 11.08 21.41 -11.57
CA ILE A 48 10.78 22.11 -12.81
C ILE A 48 11.01 23.60 -12.58
N GLU A 49 11.98 24.19 -13.30
CA GLU A 49 12.36 25.59 -13.19
C GLU A 49 11.98 26.32 -14.48
N ALA A 50 10.93 27.12 -14.43
CA ALA A 50 10.48 27.94 -15.55
C ALA A 50 9.82 29.22 -15.05
N GLN A 51 10.33 30.39 -15.41
CA GLN A 51 9.71 31.67 -15.02
C GLN A 51 8.26 31.72 -15.49
N SER A 52 8.01 31.27 -16.72
CA SER A 52 6.65 31.04 -17.25
C SER A 52 6.65 29.76 -18.07
N PHE A 53 5.52 29.06 -18.09
CA PHE A 53 5.41 27.83 -18.88
C PHE A 53 5.37 28.15 -20.38
N PRO A 54 6.31 27.59 -21.18
CA PRO A 54 6.44 27.95 -22.58
C PRO A 54 5.45 27.25 -23.55
N GLY A 55 4.62 26.31 -23.04
CA GLY A 55 3.71 25.52 -23.87
C GLY A 55 4.39 24.41 -24.68
N TRP A 56 3.62 23.80 -25.57
CA TRP A 56 4.07 22.75 -26.50
C TRP A 56 4.05 23.29 -27.93
N ASP A 57 4.99 22.82 -28.75
CA ASP A 57 5.07 23.18 -30.18
C ASP A 57 3.96 22.53 -31.02
N SER A 58 3.45 21.39 -30.56
CA SER A 58 2.51 20.55 -31.30
C SER A 58 1.73 19.61 -30.39
N PHE A 59 0.66 18.99 -30.91
CA PHE A 59 -0.04 17.92 -30.22
C PHE A 59 0.89 16.71 -29.92
N ALA A 60 1.87 16.43 -30.79
CA ALA A 60 2.86 15.38 -30.55
C ALA A 60 3.76 15.70 -29.35
N GLY A 61 4.14 16.98 -29.16
CA GLY A 61 4.87 17.45 -27.96
C GLY A 61 4.04 17.24 -26.71
N PHE A 62 2.78 17.63 -26.70
CA PHE A 62 1.85 17.38 -25.59
C PHE A 62 1.68 15.89 -25.28
N ALA A 63 1.42 15.05 -26.28
CA ALA A 63 1.27 13.62 -26.09
C ALA A 63 2.53 12.95 -25.53
N SER A 64 3.72 13.44 -25.90
CA SER A 64 5.00 12.95 -25.39
C SER A 64 5.22 13.36 -23.94
N HIS A 65 4.77 14.56 -23.53
CA HIS A 65 4.75 15.01 -22.15
C HIS A 65 3.87 14.09 -21.28
N VAL A 66 2.62 13.86 -21.68
CA VAL A 66 1.68 12.97 -20.96
C VAL A 66 2.25 11.56 -20.84
N ARG A 67 2.90 11.03 -21.89
CA ARG A 67 3.56 9.73 -21.85
C ARG A 67 4.70 9.70 -20.84
N PHE A 68 5.59 10.70 -20.85
CA PHE A 68 6.69 10.81 -19.90
C PHE A 68 6.18 10.78 -18.45
N ILE A 69 5.15 11.57 -18.16
CA ILE A 69 4.53 11.59 -16.82
C ILE A 69 4.01 10.22 -16.44
N ARG A 70 3.18 9.60 -17.28
CA ARG A 70 2.56 8.29 -17.02
C ARG A 70 3.62 7.21 -16.76
N ASP A 71 4.70 7.20 -17.52
CA ASP A 71 5.71 6.16 -17.46
C ASP A 71 6.66 6.35 -16.25
N HIS A 72 6.80 7.58 -15.69
CA HIS A 72 7.73 7.90 -14.61
C HIS A 72 7.07 8.30 -13.28
N GLN A 73 5.75 8.54 -13.24
CA GLN A 73 5.06 9.03 -12.04
C GLN A 73 5.29 8.16 -10.78
N ARG A 74 5.48 6.83 -10.96
CA ARG A 74 5.73 5.90 -9.86
C ARG A 74 7.11 6.07 -9.21
N HIS A 75 8.05 6.70 -9.92
CA HIS A 75 9.42 6.93 -9.48
C HIS A 75 9.66 8.36 -8.99
N ILE A 76 8.65 9.24 -9.09
CA ILE A 76 8.70 10.65 -8.72
C ILE A 76 7.66 10.90 -7.64
N GLN A 77 8.09 10.95 -6.38
CA GLN A 77 7.20 11.17 -5.24
C GLN A 77 6.94 12.64 -4.95
N ARG A 78 7.82 13.55 -5.41
CA ARG A 78 7.75 14.98 -5.17
C ARG A 78 8.09 15.78 -6.38
N ILE A 79 7.36 16.88 -6.57
CA ILE A 79 7.56 17.82 -7.66
C ILE A 79 7.62 19.24 -7.10
N ALA A 80 8.77 19.88 -7.22
CA ALA A 80 8.91 21.30 -6.95
C ALA A 80 8.77 22.07 -8.25
N LEU A 81 7.83 23.02 -8.28
CA LEU A 81 7.62 23.95 -9.39
C LEU A 81 8.17 25.29 -8.99
N VAL A 82 9.26 25.73 -9.63
CA VAL A 82 9.89 27.04 -9.41
C VAL A 82 9.47 27.96 -10.55
N THR A 83 8.40 28.76 -10.32
CA THR A 83 7.75 29.54 -11.37
C THR A 83 7.01 30.76 -10.82
N ASP A 84 6.89 31.82 -11.62
CA ASP A 84 6.03 32.96 -11.36
C ASP A 84 4.64 32.85 -12.03
N SER A 85 4.39 31.74 -12.76
CA SER A 85 3.09 31.44 -13.33
C SER A 85 2.02 31.24 -12.26
N SER A 86 0.78 31.67 -12.51
CA SER A 86 -0.32 31.50 -11.56
C SER A 86 -0.58 30.02 -11.28
N ILE A 87 -0.81 29.67 -10.00
CA ILE A 87 -1.06 28.31 -9.51
C ILE A 87 -2.22 27.63 -10.29
N ALA A 88 -3.25 28.39 -10.70
CA ALA A 88 -4.36 27.86 -11.48
C ALA A 88 -3.91 27.31 -12.84
N HIS A 89 -2.98 27.95 -13.52
CA HIS A 89 -2.45 27.52 -14.82
C HIS A 89 -1.55 26.27 -14.72
N VAL A 90 -0.85 26.17 -13.60
CA VAL A 90 0.01 25.01 -13.29
C VAL A 90 -0.83 23.81 -12.86
N ALA A 91 -1.92 24.02 -12.14
CA ALA A 91 -2.85 22.98 -11.72
C ALA A 91 -3.58 22.33 -12.91
N GLU A 92 -4.03 23.12 -13.90
CA GLU A 92 -4.62 22.59 -15.13
C GLU A 92 -3.65 21.70 -15.93
N MET A 93 -2.36 22.00 -15.86
CA MET A 93 -1.30 21.32 -16.61
C MET A 93 -0.85 20.00 -15.98
N LEU A 94 -0.97 19.86 -14.65
CA LEU A 94 -0.47 18.71 -13.86
C LEU A 94 -1.60 17.90 -13.20
N ALA A 95 -2.87 18.35 -13.30
CA ALA A 95 -3.94 17.92 -12.41
C ALA A 95 -4.33 16.44 -12.49
N GLU A 96 -4.24 15.77 -13.63
CA GLU A 96 -4.68 14.36 -13.72
C GLU A 96 -3.58 13.31 -13.61
N PRO A 97 -2.36 13.49 -14.13
CA PRO A 97 -1.38 12.41 -14.17
C PRO A 97 -0.56 12.21 -12.88
N PHE A 98 -0.45 13.23 -12.00
CA PHE A 98 0.39 13.19 -10.79
C PHE A 98 -0.40 13.13 -9.47
N LEU A 99 -1.54 12.48 -9.45
CA LEU A 99 -2.39 12.34 -8.26
C LEU A 99 -1.68 11.74 -7.03
N ALA A 100 -0.55 11.06 -7.22
CA ALA A 100 0.22 10.43 -6.15
C ALA A 100 1.45 11.22 -5.68
N ALA A 101 1.87 12.27 -6.42
CA ALA A 101 3.05 13.06 -6.07
C ALA A 101 2.69 14.26 -5.18
N ASP A 102 3.55 14.56 -4.20
CA ASP A 102 3.45 15.80 -3.42
C ASP A 102 4.00 16.97 -4.27
N ILE A 103 3.14 17.91 -4.66
CA ILE A 103 3.49 19.02 -5.55
C ILE A 103 3.53 20.32 -4.75
N ARG A 104 4.65 21.04 -4.81
CA ARG A 104 4.80 22.36 -4.17
C ARG A 104 5.31 23.40 -5.14
N CYS A 105 4.66 24.58 -5.12
CA CYS A 105 5.06 25.73 -5.91
C CYS A 105 5.97 26.66 -5.09
N PHE A 106 7.00 27.18 -5.75
CA PHE A 106 7.95 28.15 -5.23
C PHE A 106 8.06 29.31 -6.21
N ALA A 107 8.25 30.53 -5.74
CA ALA A 107 8.54 31.68 -6.60
C ALA A 107 9.85 31.44 -7.39
N PHE A 108 9.99 32.03 -8.57
CA PHE A 108 11.14 31.78 -9.46
C PHE A 108 12.50 32.05 -8.81
N GLY A 109 12.57 32.95 -7.84
CA GLY A 109 13.79 33.23 -7.05
C GLY A 109 14.07 32.25 -5.91
N GLN A 110 13.18 31.27 -5.63
CA GLN A 110 13.26 30.35 -4.48
C GLN A 110 13.79 28.96 -4.86
N TYR A 111 14.77 28.92 -5.73
CA TYR A 111 15.38 27.66 -6.19
C TYR A 111 16.00 26.85 -5.05
N ASP A 112 16.72 27.50 -4.13
CA ASP A 112 17.40 26.83 -3.03
C ASP A 112 16.40 26.26 -2.01
N GLU A 113 15.32 26.97 -1.74
CA GLU A 113 14.22 26.50 -0.89
C GLU A 113 13.50 25.28 -1.52
N ALA A 114 13.30 25.29 -2.83
CA ALA A 114 12.73 24.17 -3.57
C ALA A 114 13.63 22.94 -3.51
N LEU A 115 14.95 23.11 -3.70
CA LEU A 115 15.94 22.05 -3.52
C LEU A 115 15.99 21.55 -2.07
N HIS A 116 15.97 22.45 -1.11
CA HIS A 116 15.93 22.11 0.30
C HIS A 116 14.70 21.25 0.60
N TRP A 117 13.51 21.67 0.15
CA TRP A 117 12.28 20.90 0.30
C TRP A 117 12.35 19.51 -0.34
N LEU A 118 12.86 19.39 -1.55
CA LEU A 118 13.05 18.09 -2.21
C LEU A 118 14.05 17.18 -1.48
N ARG A 119 15.03 17.74 -0.77
CA ARG A 119 16.08 17.01 -0.05
C ARG A 119 15.71 16.67 1.39
N THR A 120 15.12 17.63 2.12
CA THR A 120 14.96 17.54 3.58
C THR A 120 13.71 16.82 4.01
N ASP A 121 12.70 16.86 3.18
CA ASP A 121 11.44 16.20 3.50
C ASP A 121 11.39 14.77 2.90
N ARG A 122 12.49 14.03 2.96
CA ARG A 122 12.42 12.57 2.88
C ARG A 122 11.66 12.12 4.13
N ARG A 123 10.33 12.10 4.08
CA ARG A 123 9.61 11.16 4.92
C ARG A 123 10.26 9.82 4.63
N ALA A 124 10.87 9.23 5.63
CA ALA A 124 11.37 7.86 5.51
C ALA A 124 10.22 7.06 4.91
N ALA A 125 10.50 6.31 3.85
CA ALA A 125 9.45 5.55 3.15
C ALA A 125 8.62 4.85 4.22
N VAL A 126 7.30 5.06 4.19
CA VAL A 126 6.37 4.42 5.13
C VAL A 126 6.66 2.93 5.13
N LYS A 127 6.88 2.36 6.29
CA LYS A 127 7.21 0.94 6.46
C LYS A 127 5.96 0.20 6.89
N ILE A 128 5.48 -0.70 6.06
CA ILE A 128 4.28 -1.50 6.34
C ILE A 128 4.69 -2.95 6.52
N LEU A 129 4.31 -3.52 7.66
CA LEU A 129 4.42 -4.94 7.90
C LEU A 129 3.15 -5.63 7.43
N VAL A 130 3.29 -6.68 6.61
CA VAL A 130 2.19 -7.57 6.22
C VAL A 130 2.43 -8.92 6.86
N VAL A 131 1.49 -9.38 7.67
CA VAL A 131 1.60 -10.63 8.44
C VAL A 131 0.74 -11.71 7.79
N LEU A 132 1.38 -12.78 7.34
CA LEU A 132 0.76 -13.92 6.66
C LEU A 132 0.73 -15.13 7.58
N THR A 133 -0.23 -16.04 7.34
CA THR A 133 -0.28 -17.34 8.03
C THR A 133 0.86 -18.26 7.62
N SER A 134 1.23 -19.18 8.49
CA SER A 134 2.08 -20.34 8.20
C SER A 134 1.28 -21.65 8.23
N HIS A 135 -0.05 -21.58 8.41
CA HIS A 135 -0.92 -22.75 8.51
C HIS A 135 -1.42 -23.17 7.12
N ASP A 136 -1.33 -24.46 6.80
CA ASP A 136 -1.59 -24.99 5.46
C ASP A 136 -2.65 -26.11 5.41
N GLN A 137 -3.35 -26.39 6.52
CA GLN A 137 -4.36 -27.44 6.58
C GLN A 137 -5.74 -26.87 6.89
N LEU A 138 -6.74 -27.21 6.10
CA LEU A 138 -8.13 -26.81 6.32
C LEU A 138 -8.80 -27.76 7.32
N GLY A 139 -8.55 -27.55 8.60
CA GLY A 139 -9.01 -28.43 9.67
C GLY A 139 -8.59 -29.88 9.44
N SER A 140 -9.52 -30.80 9.66
CA SER A 140 -9.32 -32.27 9.45
C SER A 140 -9.78 -32.75 8.08
N THR A 141 -10.05 -31.84 7.12
CA THR A 141 -10.62 -32.20 5.81
C THR A 141 -9.63 -32.86 4.84
N GLY A 142 -8.33 -32.81 5.13
CA GLY A 142 -7.27 -33.19 4.19
C GLY A 142 -7.01 -32.21 3.07
N ARG A 143 -7.76 -31.09 3.00
CA ARG A 143 -7.58 -30.03 2.02
C ARG A 143 -6.53 -29.04 2.51
N LYS A 144 -5.83 -28.41 1.56
CA LYS A 144 -4.89 -27.30 1.83
C LYS A 144 -5.63 -25.98 1.97
N THR A 145 -5.03 -25.08 2.74
CA THR A 145 -5.39 -23.67 2.88
C THR A 145 -4.12 -22.83 3.03
N GLY A 146 -4.26 -21.56 3.32
CA GLY A 146 -3.17 -20.60 3.51
C GLY A 146 -3.70 -19.19 3.50
N PHE A 147 -2.87 -18.24 3.05
CA PHE A 147 -3.33 -16.88 2.77
C PHE A 147 -4.07 -16.80 1.43
N TRP A 148 -5.01 -15.88 1.28
CA TRP A 148 -5.73 -15.62 0.03
C TRP A 148 -4.92 -14.67 -0.87
N LEU A 149 -4.66 -15.06 -2.12
CA LEU A 149 -3.73 -14.37 -3.02
C LEU A 149 -4.12 -12.90 -3.26
N GLU A 150 -5.39 -12.60 -3.54
CA GLU A 150 -5.87 -11.24 -3.77
C GLU A 150 -5.62 -10.34 -2.55
N GLU A 151 -5.76 -10.90 -1.35
CA GLU A 151 -5.64 -10.16 -0.09
C GLU A 151 -4.19 -9.81 0.27
N LEU A 152 -3.23 -10.46 -0.36
CA LEU A 152 -1.84 -10.02 -0.37
C LEU A 152 -1.55 -9.11 -1.57
N ALA A 153 -1.91 -9.54 -2.78
CA ALA A 153 -1.49 -8.89 -4.02
C ALA A 153 -2.04 -7.46 -4.17
N ALA A 154 -3.34 -7.25 -3.93
CA ALA A 154 -3.93 -5.93 -4.04
C ALA A 154 -3.35 -4.94 -3.01
N PRO A 155 -3.30 -5.24 -1.70
CA PRO A 155 -2.63 -4.38 -0.72
C PRO A 155 -1.14 -4.17 -1.01
N TYR A 156 -0.42 -5.19 -1.42
CA TYR A 156 1.00 -5.08 -1.75
C TYR A 156 1.26 -3.98 -2.77
N TYR A 157 0.45 -3.94 -3.85
CA TYR A 157 0.62 -2.91 -4.87
C TYR A 157 0.02 -1.57 -4.48
N VAL A 158 -1.05 -1.52 -3.71
CA VAL A 158 -1.53 -0.26 -3.13
C VAL A 158 -0.42 0.40 -2.30
N PHE A 159 0.31 -0.37 -1.50
CA PHE A 159 1.40 0.14 -0.67
C PHE A 159 2.65 0.49 -1.48
N THR A 160 3.14 -0.44 -2.31
CA THR A 160 4.40 -0.23 -3.05
C THR A 160 4.26 0.83 -4.14
N ASP A 161 3.13 0.92 -4.82
CA ASP A 161 2.85 1.97 -5.80
C ASP A 161 2.73 3.36 -5.13
N ALA A 162 2.35 3.42 -3.85
CA ALA A 162 2.40 4.64 -3.03
C ALA A 162 3.80 4.93 -2.44
N GLY A 163 4.81 4.14 -2.77
CA GLY A 163 6.19 4.32 -2.31
C GLY A 163 6.48 3.78 -0.91
N ALA A 164 5.57 3.00 -0.31
CA ALA A 164 5.81 2.36 0.97
C ALA A 164 6.76 1.15 0.81
N LYS A 165 7.58 0.90 1.84
CA LYS A 165 8.37 -0.32 1.94
C LYS A 165 7.55 -1.39 2.63
N VAL A 166 7.21 -2.46 1.89
CA VAL A 166 6.49 -3.61 2.42
C VAL A 166 7.48 -4.67 2.90
N THR A 167 7.27 -5.15 4.13
CA THR A 167 7.97 -6.31 4.71
C THR A 167 6.93 -7.38 5.00
N LEU A 168 7.22 -8.64 4.63
CA LEU A 168 6.36 -9.76 4.93
C LEU A 168 6.90 -10.54 6.13
N ALA A 169 6.01 -10.97 7.02
CA ALA A 169 6.32 -11.87 8.12
C ALA A 169 5.27 -12.96 8.24
N SER A 170 5.66 -14.09 8.82
CA SER A 170 4.74 -15.17 9.15
C SER A 170 5.27 -15.93 10.41
N PRO A 171 4.46 -16.69 11.14
CA PRO A 171 4.91 -17.37 12.35
C PRO A 171 6.20 -18.18 12.16
N LYS A 172 6.32 -18.89 11.03
CA LYS A 172 7.50 -19.74 10.74
C LYS A 172 8.57 -19.04 9.92
N GLY A 173 8.25 -17.93 9.24
CA GLY A 173 9.10 -17.32 8.23
C GLY A 173 9.22 -18.15 6.96
N GLY A 174 10.00 -17.69 5.98
CA GLY A 174 10.17 -18.35 4.69
C GLY A 174 8.94 -18.18 3.79
N GLN A 175 8.61 -19.20 3.00
CA GLN A 175 7.48 -19.18 2.07
C GLN A 175 6.16 -19.48 2.80
N PRO A 176 5.23 -18.52 2.96
CA PRO A 176 3.89 -18.77 3.50
C PRO A 176 3.05 -19.64 2.54
N PRO A 177 2.17 -20.52 3.07
CA PRO A 177 1.30 -21.32 2.23
C PRO A 177 0.20 -20.49 1.59
N LEU A 178 0.00 -20.68 0.29
CA LEU A 178 -1.08 -20.09 -0.50
C LEU A 178 -2.31 -20.98 -0.44
N ASP A 179 -3.50 -20.41 -0.23
CA ASP A 179 -4.74 -21.16 -0.40
C ASP A 179 -4.97 -21.49 -1.89
N PRO A 180 -5.05 -22.78 -2.26
CA PRO A 180 -5.19 -23.17 -3.66
C PRO A 180 -6.46 -22.65 -4.34
N ALA A 181 -7.53 -22.39 -3.57
CA ALA A 181 -8.78 -21.84 -4.10
C ALA A 181 -8.60 -20.38 -4.58
N SER A 182 -7.63 -19.64 -4.02
CA SER A 182 -7.34 -18.28 -4.44
C SER A 182 -6.48 -18.20 -5.70
N ASP A 183 -5.88 -19.31 -6.13
CA ASP A 183 -4.94 -19.36 -7.26
C ASP A 183 -5.59 -19.88 -8.56
N ASN A 184 -6.91 -19.91 -8.66
CA ASN A 184 -7.58 -20.33 -9.88
C ASN A 184 -7.90 -19.14 -10.82
N PRO A 185 -8.09 -19.39 -12.14
CA PRO A 185 -8.39 -18.33 -13.11
C PRO A 185 -9.64 -17.51 -12.80
N ALA A 186 -10.65 -18.10 -12.12
CA ALA A 186 -11.90 -17.40 -11.78
C ALA A 186 -11.70 -16.36 -10.67
N SER A 187 -10.67 -16.53 -9.83
CA SER A 187 -10.30 -15.60 -8.76
C SER A 187 -9.23 -14.58 -9.20
N ALA A 188 -8.80 -14.60 -10.48
CA ALA A 188 -7.69 -13.80 -10.96
C ALA A 188 -8.08 -12.33 -11.18
N SER A 189 -7.42 -11.41 -10.50
CA SER A 189 -7.46 -9.96 -10.70
C SER A 189 -6.20 -9.46 -11.43
N ASP A 190 -6.16 -8.16 -11.76
CA ASP A 190 -4.94 -7.53 -12.29
C ASP A 190 -3.81 -7.58 -11.24
N ALA A 191 -4.13 -7.39 -9.97
CA ALA A 191 -3.15 -7.46 -8.88
C ALA A 191 -2.55 -8.85 -8.75
N THR A 192 -3.36 -9.92 -8.77
CA THR A 192 -2.85 -11.30 -8.67
C THR A 192 -2.04 -11.69 -9.90
N ARG A 193 -2.43 -11.27 -11.10
CA ARG A 193 -1.65 -11.49 -12.33
C ARG A 193 -0.29 -10.79 -12.26
N ARG A 194 -0.28 -9.53 -11.83
CA ARG A 194 0.95 -8.74 -11.63
C ARG A 194 1.84 -9.41 -10.60
N PHE A 195 1.30 -9.82 -9.44
CA PHE A 195 2.05 -10.43 -8.36
C PHE A 195 2.72 -11.75 -8.79
N LYS A 196 2.02 -12.61 -9.54
CA LYS A 196 2.57 -13.87 -10.07
C LYS A 196 3.74 -13.65 -11.04
N SER A 197 3.73 -12.57 -11.80
CA SER A 197 4.80 -12.25 -12.78
C SER A 197 5.93 -11.41 -12.20
N ASP A 198 5.74 -10.79 -11.03
CA ASP A 198 6.72 -9.91 -10.38
C ASP A 198 7.73 -10.73 -9.57
N ARG A 199 8.94 -10.93 -10.13
CA ARG A 199 10.01 -11.69 -9.48
C ARG A 199 10.47 -11.08 -8.16
N ALA A 200 10.42 -9.75 -8.02
CA ALA A 200 10.81 -9.09 -6.78
C ALA A 200 9.78 -9.35 -5.67
N ALA A 201 8.49 -9.23 -5.98
CA ALA A 201 7.41 -9.55 -5.04
C ALA A 201 7.42 -11.03 -4.64
N GLN A 202 7.65 -11.94 -5.59
CA GLN A 202 7.80 -13.37 -5.30
C GLN A 202 9.01 -13.66 -4.40
N ALA A 203 10.13 -12.98 -4.60
CA ALA A 203 11.30 -13.12 -3.73
C ALA A 203 11.04 -12.61 -2.31
N VAL A 204 10.29 -11.51 -2.15
CA VAL A 204 9.86 -11.01 -0.83
C VAL A 204 8.95 -12.03 -0.14
N LEU A 205 7.99 -12.64 -0.88
CA LEU A 205 7.10 -13.66 -0.34
C LEU A 205 7.87 -14.92 0.11
N ALA A 206 8.81 -15.40 -0.69
CA ALA A 206 9.59 -16.58 -0.38
C ALA A 206 10.52 -16.43 0.84
N ASN A 207 10.82 -15.19 1.22
CA ASN A 207 11.73 -14.84 2.31
C ASN A 207 11.03 -14.02 3.42
N SER A 208 9.79 -14.37 3.76
CA SER A 208 9.11 -13.70 4.88
C SER A 208 9.89 -13.89 6.19
N LEU A 209 9.89 -12.84 7.03
CA LEU A 209 10.54 -12.88 8.33
C LEU A 209 9.76 -13.80 9.29
N ARG A 210 10.44 -14.33 10.31
CA ARG A 210 9.73 -14.96 11.42
C ARG A 210 9.05 -13.89 12.26
N LEU A 211 7.79 -14.10 12.62
CA LEU A 211 7.01 -13.13 13.36
C LEU A 211 7.66 -12.73 14.68
N ARG A 212 8.27 -13.67 15.40
CA ARG A 212 9.01 -13.41 16.66
C ARG A 212 10.23 -12.49 16.50
N ASP A 213 10.77 -12.36 15.29
CA ASP A 213 11.96 -11.53 15.01
C ASP A 213 11.55 -10.10 14.56
N VAL A 214 10.25 -9.77 14.63
CA VAL A 214 9.66 -8.51 14.17
C VAL A 214 9.23 -7.67 15.37
N SER A 215 9.44 -6.36 15.29
CA SER A 215 9.01 -5.41 16.33
C SER A 215 8.09 -4.34 15.75
N ALA A 216 7.00 -4.01 16.45
CA ALA A 216 6.06 -2.96 16.07
C ALA A 216 6.73 -1.58 15.95
N VAL A 217 7.86 -1.33 16.61
CA VAL A 217 8.58 -0.05 16.54
C VAL A 217 9.19 0.20 15.17
N ASP A 218 9.51 -0.86 14.40
CA ASP A 218 10.19 -0.78 13.12
C ASP A 218 9.27 -0.42 11.95
N PHE A 219 7.94 -0.45 12.16
CA PHE A 219 6.91 -0.23 11.15
C PHE A 219 5.98 0.90 11.53
N ASP A 220 5.38 1.53 10.53
CA ASP A 220 4.41 2.61 10.69
C ASP A 220 2.98 2.08 10.71
N ALA A 221 2.73 0.89 10.15
CA ALA A 221 1.44 0.21 10.15
C ALA A 221 1.61 -1.31 9.99
N VAL A 222 0.55 -2.04 10.34
CA VAL A 222 0.46 -3.50 10.16
C VAL A 222 -0.78 -3.85 9.34
N PHE A 223 -0.64 -4.80 8.41
CA PHE A 223 -1.73 -5.34 7.60
C PHE A 223 -1.77 -6.86 7.71
N TYR A 224 -2.95 -7.43 7.98
CA TYR A 224 -3.20 -8.86 8.04
C TYR A 224 -4.09 -9.29 6.85
N PRO A 225 -3.54 -9.93 5.81
CA PRO A 225 -4.33 -10.64 4.82
C PRO A 225 -5.02 -11.86 5.43
N GLY A 226 -6.20 -12.21 4.94
CA GLY A 226 -6.88 -13.40 5.38
C GLY A 226 -6.56 -14.63 4.50
N GLY A 227 -7.59 -15.34 4.06
CA GLY A 227 -7.61 -16.75 3.81
C GLY A 227 -7.94 -17.45 5.12
N HIS A 228 -8.25 -18.72 5.10
CA HIS A 228 -8.69 -19.43 6.32
C HIS A 228 -7.55 -19.72 7.30
N GLY A 229 -6.30 -19.85 6.81
CA GLY A 229 -5.13 -20.21 7.63
C GLY A 229 -4.96 -19.41 8.93
N PRO A 230 -5.13 -18.07 8.93
CA PRO A 230 -5.01 -17.23 10.13
C PRO A 230 -5.85 -17.66 11.33
N LEU A 231 -6.97 -18.36 11.11
CA LEU A 231 -7.84 -18.82 12.20
C LEU A 231 -7.21 -19.96 13.04
N TRP A 232 -6.24 -20.70 12.50
CA TRP A 232 -5.59 -21.81 13.19
C TRP A 232 -4.25 -21.45 13.82
N ASP A 233 -3.51 -20.50 13.24
CA ASP A 233 -2.22 -20.09 13.80
C ASP A 233 -2.25 -18.67 14.38
N LEU A 234 -2.41 -17.67 13.56
CA LEU A 234 -2.28 -16.26 13.97
C LEU A 234 -3.29 -15.82 15.04
N ALA A 235 -4.50 -16.40 15.04
CA ALA A 235 -5.53 -16.09 16.03
C ALA A 235 -5.16 -16.54 17.45
N GLU A 236 -4.31 -17.58 17.56
CA GLU A 236 -3.86 -18.15 18.84
C GLU A 236 -2.36 -17.87 19.12
N ASP A 237 -1.66 -17.19 18.20
CA ASP A 237 -0.23 -16.88 18.32
C ASP A 237 -0.01 -15.69 19.25
N THR A 238 0.73 -15.92 20.33
CA THR A 238 1.07 -14.87 21.31
C THR A 238 1.96 -13.78 20.73
N GLU A 239 2.83 -14.07 19.76
CA GLU A 239 3.65 -13.07 19.07
C GLU A 239 2.78 -12.16 18.20
N SER A 240 1.76 -12.73 17.50
CA SER A 240 0.77 -11.96 16.76
C SER A 240 -0.02 -11.03 17.70
N THR A 241 -0.53 -11.54 18.80
CA THR A 241 -1.26 -10.76 19.80
C THR A 241 -0.40 -9.62 20.36
N THR A 242 0.85 -9.92 20.74
CA THR A 242 1.81 -8.92 21.25
C THR A 242 2.10 -7.83 20.22
N LEU A 243 2.29 -8.21 18.95
CA LEU A 243 2.50 -7.26 17.85
C LEU A 243 1.30 -6.32 17.67
N ILE A 244 0.08 -6.86 17.71
CA ILE A 244 -1.17 -6.08 17.61
C ILE A 244 -1.26 -5.07 18.74
N GLU A 245 -1.11 -5.53 19.98
CA GLU A 245 -1.21 -4.68 21.19
C GLU A 245 -0.12 -3.58 21.19
N ALA A 246 1.13 -3.94 20.82
CA ALA A 246 2.23 -2.97 20.72
C ALA A 246 2.00 -1.95 19.61
N THR A 247 1.42 -2.35 18.47
CA THR A 247 1.06 -1.46 17.36
C THR A 247 0.06 -0.40 17.83
N PHE A 248 -1.00 -0.83 18.51
CA PHE A 248 -2.01 0.08 19.07
C PHE A 248 -1.45 0.98 20.18
N ALA A 249 -0.65 0.43 21.08
CA ALA A 249 0.00 1.19 22.14
C ALA A 249 0.93 2.28 21.59
N ALA A 250 1.55 2.03 20.43
CA ALA A 250 2.38 3.01 19.73
C ALA A 250 1.57 4.04 18.91
N GLY A 251 0.23 4.01 18.94
CA GLY A 251 -0.62 4.91 18.17
C GLY A 251 -0.60 4.65 16.67
N LYS A 252 -0.22 3.44 16.23
CA LYS A 252 -0.07 3.07 14.82
C LYS A 252 -1.30 2.31 14.31
N PRO A 253 -1.72 2.54 13.04
CA PRO A 253 -2.88 1.85 12.49
C PRO A 253 -2.59 0.40 12.12
N LEU A 254 -3.65 -0.41 12.21
CA LEU A 254 -3.66 -1.81 11.84
C LEU A 254 -4.89 -2.11 10.97
N ALA A 255 -4.69 -2.87 9.90
CA ALA A 255 -5.77 -3.38 9.07
C ALA A 255 -5.79 -4.91 9.05
N ALA A 256 -6.99 -5.50 9.00
CA ALA A 256 -7.21 -6.94 8.84
C ALA A 256 -8.42 -7.20 7.96
N VAL A 257 -8.33 -8.15 7.03
CA VAL A 257 -9.40 -8.40 6.06
C VAL A 257 -9.84 -9.86 6.05
N CYS A 258 -11.10 -10.11 5.65
CA CYS A 258 -11.67 -11.45 5.47
C CYS A 258 -11.67 -12.23 6.79
N HIS A 259 -10.90 -13.33 6.88
CA HIS A 259 -10.76 -14.12 8.13
C HIS A 259 -9.70 -13.54 9.08
N ALA A 260 -8.83 -12.66 8.61
CA ALA A 260 -7.76 -12.09 9.44
C ALA A 260 -8.26 -11.27 10.65
N PRO A 261 -9.45 -10.62 10.69
CA PRO A 261 -9.97 -10.05 11.94
C PRO A 261 -10.09 -11.04 13.09
N GLY A 262 -10.05 -12.35 12.80
CA GLY A 262 -9.91 -13.43 13.79
C GLY A 262 -8.69 -13.29 14.71
N VAL A 263 -7.59 -12.64 14.25
CA VAL A 263 -6.39 -12.40 15.06
C VAL A 263 -6.63 -11.45 16.24
N LEU A 264 -7.75 -10.71 16.22
CA LEU A 264 -8.13 -9.78 17.29
C LEU A 264 -8.75 -10.48 18.51
N ARG A 265 -9.01 -11.79 18.41
CA ARG A 265 -9.71 -12.59 19.42
C ARG A 265 -9.15 -12.44 20.83
N HIS A 266 -7.84 -12.43 20.97
CA HIS A 266 -7.16 -12.34 22.26
C HIS A 266 -6.49 -10.98 22.52
N ALA A 267 -6.52 -10.08 21.53
CA ALA A 267 -5.89 -8.76 21.64
C ALA A 267 -6.62 -7.85 22.61
N LYS A 268 -5.87 -7.18 23.48
CA LYS A 268 -6.37 -6.30 24.51
C LYS A 268 -5.89 -4.86 24.32
N SER A 269 -6.74 -3.94 24.69
CA SER A 269 -6.38 -2.54 24.86
C SER A 269 -5.65 -2.29 26.19
N ALA A 270 -5.07 -1.11 26.36
CA ALA A 270 -4.29 -0.75 27.55
C ALA A 270 -5.05 -0.90 28.89
N ASP A 271 -6.38 -0.89 28.86
CA ASP A 271 -7.25 -1.11 30.02
C ASP A 271 -7.57 -2.60 30.29
N GLY A 272 -6.96 -3.52 29.53
CA GLY A 272 -7.11 -4.96 29.68
C GLY A 272 -8.39 -5.55 29.08
N ARG A 273 -9.25 -4.72 28.47
CA ARG A 273 -10.46 -5.18 27.76
C ARG A 273 -10.13 -5.60 26.33
N SER A 274 -11.04 -6.36 25.73
CA SER A 274 -10.90 -6.71 24.31
C SER A 274 -10.72 -5.45 23.45
N LEU A 275 -9.75 -5.50 22.54
CA LEU A 275 -9.38 -4.38 21.68
C LEU A 275 -10.52 -3.94 20.76
N VAL A 276 -11.41 -4.86 20.36
CA VAL A 276 -12.56 -4.56 19.51
C VAL A 276 -13.78 -4.09 20.28
N ARG A 277 -13.78 -4.12 21.60
CA ARG A 277 -14.93 -3.76 22.43
C ARG A 277 -15.39 -2.32 22.17
N GLY A 278 -16.66 -2.19 21.73
CA GLY A 278 -17.28 -0.90 21.41
C GLY A 278 -16.78 -0.26 20.12
N LYS A 279 -15.93 -0.93 19.34
CA LYS A 279 -15.47 -0.46 18.03
C LYS A 279 -16.36 -0.97 16.92
N ALA A 280 -16.60 -0.13 15.92
CA ALA A 280 -17.15 -0.56 14.65
C ALA A 280 -16.17 -1.48 13.94
N VAL A 281 -16.62 -2.67 13.53
CA VAL A 281 -15.77 -3.70 12.90
C VAL A 281 -16.54 -4.49 11.84
N THR A 282 -15.81 -5.13 10.95
CA THR A 282 -16.30 -6.13 10.01
C THR A 282 -15.29 -7.26 9.85
N GLY A 283 -15.68 -8.32 9.18
CA GLY A 283 -14.87 -9.48 8.85
C GLY A 283 -15.70 -10.47 8.06
N PHE A 284 -15.13 -11.61 7.70
CA PHE A 284 -15.81 -12.62 6.92
C PHE A 284 -17.12 -13.03 7.60
N SER A 285 -18.22 -12.94 6.85
CA SER A 285 -19.55 -13.08 7.43
C SER A 285 -19.98 -14.55 7.52
N ASN A 286 -20.91 -14.83 8.43
CA ASN A 286 -21.52 -16.16 8.56
C ASN A 286 -22.27 -16.60 7.29
N THR A 287 -22.76 -15.66 6.50
CA THR A 287 -23.42 -15.97 5.22
C THR A 287 -22.42 -16.38 4.17
N GLU A 288 -21.29 -15.69 4.08
CA GLU A 288 -20.18 -16.05 3.20
C GLU A 288 -19.54 -17.39 3.60
N GLU A 289 -19.35 -17.65 4.92
CA GLU A 289 -18.80 -18.93 5.41
C GLU A 289 -19.72 -20.12 5.06
N ARG A 290 -21.03 -19.94 5.18
CA ARG A 290 -22.02 -20.94 4.71
C ARG A 290 -21.96 -21.14 3.20
N ALA A 291 -21.81 -20.06 2.44
CA ALA A 291 -21.74 -20.14 0.97
C ALA A 291 -20.52 -20.92 0.47
N VAL A 292 -19.37 -20.86 1.19
CA VAL A 292 -18.18 -21.68 0.88
C VAL A 292 -18.22 -23.06 1.53
N GLY A 293 -19.23 -23.37 2.36
CA GLY A 293 -19.45 -24.69 2.96
C GLY A 293 -18.45 -25.05 4.07
N LEU A 294 -17.93 -24.05 4.80
CA LEU A 294 -16.87 -24.25 5.78
C LEU A 294 -17.28 -23.91 7.23
N SER A 295 -18.54 -23.59 7.48
CA SER A 295 -19.05 -23.24 8.83
C SER A 295 -18.75 -24.27 9.91
N ASP A 296 -18.78 -25.57 9.56
CA ASP A 296 -18.50 -26.67 10.50
C ASP A 296 -17.00 -27.07 10.54
N ILE A 297 -16.16 -26.41 9.75
CA ILE A 297 -14.74 -26.72 9.59
C ILE A 297 -13.86 -25.71 10.29
N VAL A 298 -14.21 -24.42 10.19
CA VAL A 298 -13.44 -23.35 10.84
C VAL A 298 -13.50 -23.46 12.37
N PRO A 299 -12.41 -23.16 13.10
CA PRO A 299 -12.39 -23.28 14.54
C PRO A 299 -13.35 -22.34 15.26
N PHE A 300 -13.69 -21.23 14.63
CA PHE A 300 -14.70 -20.27 15.07
C PHE A 300 -15.13 -19.37 13.91
N SER A 301 -16.34 -18.81 14.02
CA SER A 301 -16.85 -17.76 13.12
C SER A 301 -16.22 -16.40 13.46
N VAL A 302 -15.72 -15.68 12.44
CA VAL A 302 -15.17 -14.33 12.62
C VAL A 302 -16.27 -13.35 13.04
N GLU A 303 -17.46 -13.38 12.39
CA GLU A 303 -18.61 -12.55 12.73
C GLU A 303 -19.02 -12.78 14.21
N ASP A 304 -19.21 -14.02 14.61
CA ASP A 304 -19.63 -14.35 15.98
C ASP A 304 -18.56 -13.98 17.02
N MET A 305 -17.30 -14.20 16.72
CA MET A 305 -16.19 -13.85 17.59
C MET A 305 -16.12 -12.33 17.81
N LEU A 306 -16.19 -11.54 16.75
CA LEU A 306 -16.15 -10.08 16.84
C LEU A 306 -17.32 -9.52 17.67
N ILE A 307 -18.52 -10.09 17.51
CA ILE A 307 -19.71 -9.74 18.31
C ILE A 307 -19.53 -10.15 19.77
N ALA A 308 -19.04 -11.37 20.04
CA ALA A 308 -18.82 -11.88 21.40
C ALA A 308 -17.76 -11.05 22.17
N GLU A 309 -16.73 -10.57 21.47
CA GLU A 309 -15.72 -9.67 22.03
C GLU A 309 -16.21 -8.22 22.20
N GLY A 310 -17.47 -7.94 21.86
CA GLY A 310 -18.13 -6.65 22.08
C GLY A 310 -17.91 -5.64 20.93
N GLY A 311 -17.51 -6.09 19.77
CA GLY A 311 -17.43 -5.29 18.55
C GLY A 311 -18.83 -4.93 18.01
N LEU A 312 -18.97 -3.75 17.44
CA LEU A 312 -20.16 -3.29 16.71
C LEU A 312 -20.03 -3.76 15.25
N TYR A 313 -20.36 -5.02 15.03
CA TYR A 313 -20.20 -5.66 13.74
C TYR A 313 -21.19 -5.14 12.70
N SER A 314 -20.69 -4.90 11.48
CA SER A 314 -21.53 -4.58 10.31
C SER A 314 -21.02 -5.32 9.09
N LYS A 315 -21.89 -5.54 8.11
CA LYS A 315 -21.56 -6.17 6.83
C LYS A 315 -22.44 -5.62 5.70
N GLU A 316 -21.92 -5.73 4.49
CA GLU A 316 -22.66 -5.60 3.24
C GLU A 316 -23.11 -6.96 2.72
N ALA A 317 -23.79 -6.98 1.58
CA ALA A 317 -24.14 -8.21 0.90
C ALA A 317 -22.91 -9.07 0.61
N ASP A 318 -23.07 -10.38 0.60
CA ASP A 318 -21.99 -11.33 0.38
C ASP A 318 -21.17 -10.95 -0.87
N TRP A 319 -19.86 -11.01 -0.72
CA TRP A 319 -18.84 -10.71 -1.75
C TRP A 319 -18.75 -9.23 -2.18
N GLN A 320 -19.54 -8.34 -1.60
CA GLN A 320 -19.37 -6.89 -1.80
C GLN A 320 -18.28 -6.35 -0.90
N ALA A 321 -17.55 -5.35 -1.40
CA ALA A 321 -16.52 -4.68 -0.61
C ALA A 321 -17.15 -3.91 0.55
N HIS A 322 -16.75 -4.20 1.76
CA HIS A 322 -17.13 -3.47 2.96
C HIS A 322 -15.92 -3.25 3.85
N VAL A 323 -15.59 -2.01 4.13
CA VAL A 323 -14.45 -1.60 4.97
C VAL A 323 -14.94 -0.70 6.08
N VAL A 324 -14.57 -1.02 7.30
CA VAL A 324 -14.89 -0.24 8.50
C VAL A 324 -13.60 0.29 9.10
N THR A 325 -13.56 1.59 9.39
CA THR A 325 -12.44 2.26 10.09
C THR A 325 -12.95 2.83 11.40
N ASP A 326 -12.38 2.39 12.50
CA ASP A 326 -12.63 2.93 13.84
C ASP A 326 -11.31 3.27 14.55
N GLY A 327 -11.01 4.56 14.59
CA GLY A 327 -9.74 5.03 15.15
C GLY A 327 -8.54 4.53 14.35
N LEU A 328 -7.74 3.64 14.95
CA LEU A 328 -6.55 3.03 14.35
C LEU A 328 -6.85 1.63 13.76
N LEU A 329 -8.04 1.09 14.00
CA LEU A 329 -8.44 -0.21 13.50
C LEU A 329 -9.18 -0.08 12.17
N ILE A 330 -8.73 -0.83 11.18
CA ILE A 330 -9.36 -0.94 9.87
C ILE A 330 -9.68 -2.41 9.64
N THR A 331 -10.93 -2.73 9.33
CA THR A 331 -11.36 -4.10 9.04
C THR A 331 -12.07 -4.18 7.69
N GLY A 332 -11.87 -5.26 6.95
CA GLY A 332 -12.51 -5.54 5.68
C GLY A 332 -13.21 -6.88 5.69
N GLN A 333 -14.40 -6.95 5.06
CA GLN A 333 -15.27 -8.12 5.15
C GLN A 333 -14.74 -9.35 4.41
N ASN A 334 -14.17 -9.18 3.21
CA ASN A 334 -13.90 -10.26 2.27
C ASN A 334 -12.77 -9.88 1.28
N PRO A 335 -12.38 -10.73 0.32
CA PRO A 335 -11.34 -10.41 -0.65
C PRO A 335 -11.55 -9.11 -1.43
N ALA A 336 -12.81 -8.73 -1.76
CA ALA A 336 -13.11 -7.49 -2.46
C ALA A 336 -12.79 -6.24 -1.62
N SER A 337 -12.70 -6.40 -0.30
CA SER A 337 -12.36 -5.32 0.65
C SER A 337 -10.86 -5.03 0.73
N SER A 338 -9.98 -5.87 0.15
CA SER A 338 -8.53 -5.84 0.40
C SER A 338 -7.84 -4.56 -0.09
N GLY A 339 -8.08 -4.18 -1.35
CA GLY A 339 -7.58 -2.92 -1.91
C GLY A 339 -8.12 -1.70 -1.17
N PRO A 340 -9.45 -1.57 -0.98
CA PRO A 340 -10.05 -0.49 -0.18
C PRO A 340 -9.51 -0.40 1.25
N ALA A 341 -9.30 -1.53 1.96
CA ALA A 341 -8.72 -1.53 3.31
C ALA A 341 -7.26 -1.05 3.31
N ALA A 342 -6.48 -1.45 2.31
CA ALA A 342 -5.10 -0.96 2.14
C ALA A 342 -5.07 0.54 1.87
N GLN A 343 -5.99 1.06 1.04
CA GLN A 343 -6.11 2.49 0.80
C GLN A 343 -6.49 3.25 2.07
N ALA A 344 -7.46 2.75 2.84
CA ALA A 344 -7.87 3.33 4.12
C ALA A 344 -6.69 3.37 5.12
N LEU A 345 -5.82 2.35 5.13
CA LEU A 345 -4.61 2.31 5.96
C LEU A 345 -3.62 3.42 5.54
N LEU A 346 -3.38 3.62 4.24
CA LEU A 346 -2.53 4.71 3.74
C LEU A 346 -3.10 6.09 4.07
N ASP A 347 -4.40 6.27 3.93
CA ASP A 347 -5.06 7.55 4.22
C ASP A 347 -5.01 7.86 5.72
N LYS A 348 -5.11 6.83 6.56
CA LYS A 348 -4.93 6.97 8.01
C LYS A 348 -3.51 7.42 8.36
N LEU A 349 -2.49 6.84 7.75
CA LEU A 349 -1.09 7.23 7.94
C LEU A 349 -0.83 8.69 7.53
N LYS A 350 -1.47 9.17 6.44
CA LYS A 350 -1.37 10.57 6.02
C LYS A 350 -2.01 11.53 7.02
N SER A 351 -3.11 11.13 7.66
CA SER A 351 -3.85 11.98 8.61
C SER A 351 -3.21 12.07 10.00
N THR A 352 -2.33 11.13 10.36
CA THR A 352 -1.62 11.06 11.65
C THR A 352 -0.20 11.63 11.58
N ALA A 353 0.27 11.99 10.41
CA ALA A 353 1.57 12.60 10.14
C ALA A 353 1.47 14.11 10.03
#